data_00ced18fd8f03104cd5619069fbb5fd3
#
_entry.id   00ced18fd8f03104cd5619069fbb5fd3
#
_cell.length_a   1.000
_cell.length_b   1.000
_cell.length_c   1.000
_cell.angle_alpha   90.00
_cell.angle_beta   90.00
_cell.angle_gamma   90.00
#
_symmetry.space_group_name_H-M   'P 1'
#
loop_
_entity.id
_entity.type
_entity.pdbx_description
1 polymer ?
#
loop_
_entity_poly.entity_id
_entity_poly.type
_entity_poly.pdbx_seq_one_letter_code
_entity_poly.pdbx_strand_id
1 'polypeptide(L)'
;PNTLKNSVNEKGNDVYKLDQMAPLNGIEHGDAHSAIGDVMATVGIAKLIANKAPNVWKASMLTMDKSQSLNLIQKELLFCTNEYFYGKSRPYVQTFICQHPQYQWPLCFDLRHDPSIYLKMPIQELTAAMKKQPKFVRTVRHNKHPVIMNPSYGDKFDEYKAIGINKLQARAKLVKENKEFAEKIISIKRLEIEEKEQSKSQEDLYNEESIYAKFTSTEDNKLMPESVSYTHLRAHE
;
A
#
# COMPACT_ATOMS: atom_id res chain seq x y z
N PRO A 1 14.01 3.22 -17.36
CA PRO A 1 13.87 2.95 -18.77
C PRO A 1 12.43 2.64 -19.06
N ASN A 2 11.89 3.27 -20.12
CA ASN A 2 10.48 3.24 -20.51
C ASN A 2 10.09 1.83 -21.00
N THR A 3 9.81 0.94 -20.08
CA THR A 3 9.37 -0.44 -20.39
C THR A 3 7.95 -0.45 -20.94
N LEU A 4 7.09 0.37 -20.37
CA LEU A 4 5.73 0.61 -20.81
C LEU A 4 5.58 2.03 -21.31
N LYS A 5 4.82 2.21 -22.39
CA LYS A 5 4.34 3.49 -22.85
C LYS A 5 3.01 3.77 -22.16
N ASN A 6 2.82 4.97 -21.68
CA ASN A 6 1.57 5.45 -21.07
C ASN A 6 1.22 6.82 -21.64
N SER A 7 -0.05 7.16 -21.58
CA SER A 7 -0.52 8.50 -21.91
C SER A 7 -0.30 9.44 -20.72
N VAL A 8 -0.39 10.73 -20.99
CA VAL A 8 -0.29 11.80 -19.99
C VAL A 8 -1.58 12.61 -20.07
N ASN A 9 -2.17 12.95 -18.93
CA ASN A 9 -3.36 13.79 -18.88
C ASN A 9 -3.03 15.28 -19.05
N GLU A 10 -4.03 16.13 -19.15
CA GLU A 10 -3.90 17.58 -19.31
C GLU A 10 -3.07 18.26 -18.19
N LYS A 11 -2.99 17.64 -17.00
CA LYS A 11 -2.20 18.09 -15.86
C LYS A 11 -0.76 17.58 -15.86
N GLY A 12 -0.33 16.87 -16.92
CA GLY A 12 1.00 16.28 -17.01
C GLY A 12 1.23 15.06 -16.15
N ASN A 13 0.18 14.40 -15.66
CA ASN A 13 0.29 13.19 -14.87
C ASN A 13 0.15 11.94 -15.74
N ASP A 14 0.93 10.91 -15.42
CA ASP A 14 0.83 9.61 -16.08
C ASP A 14 -0.55 8.97 -15.90
N VAL A 15 -1.07 8.39 -16.98
CA VAL A 15 -2.35 7.67 -16.99
C VAL A 15 -2.08 6.19 -17.26
N TYR A 16 -2.54 5.34 -16.33
CA TYR A 16 -2.36 3.89 -16.39
C TYR A 16 -3.69 3.16 -16.64
N LYS A 17 -4.61 3.77 -17.42
CA LYS A 17 -5.84 3.10 -17.82
C LYS A 17 -5.53 2.03 -18.87
N LEU A 18 -6.11 0.84 -18.74
CA LEU A 18 -5.83 -0.31 -19.57
C LEU A 18 -6.20 -0.07 -21.05
N ASP A 19 -7.34 0.58 -21.27
CA ASP A 19 -7.85 0.98 -22.60
C ASP A 19 -6.89 1.90 -23.38
N GLN A 20 -6.08 2.69 -22.65
CA GLN A 20 -5.07 3.56 -23.24
C GLN A 20 -3.69 2.89 -23.30
N MET A 21 -3.32 2.17 -22.26
CA MET A 21 -2.00 1.53 -22.19
C MET A 21 -1.83 0.39 -23.17
N ALA A 22 -2.84 -0.46 -23.36
CA ALA A 22 -2.72 -1.63 -24.20
C ALA A 22 -2.41 -1.27 -25.66
N PRO A 23 -3.15 -0.38 -26.34
CA PRO A 23 -2.84 0.02 -27.71
C PRO A 23 -1.49 0.72 -27.86
N LEU A 24 -1.12 1.60 -26.91
CA LEU A 24 0.19 2.28 -26.92
C LEU A 24 1.37 1.31 -26.87
N ASN A 25 1.17 0.11 -26.34
CA ASN A 25 2.18 -0.93 -26.23
C ASN A 25 2.03 -2.04 -27.28
N GLY A 26 1.20 -1.83 -28.31
CA GLY A 26 0.99 -2.79 -29.40
C GLY A 26 0.19 -4.03 -29.00
N ILE A 27 -0.65 -3.90 -27.97
CA ILE A 27 -1.54 -4.97 -27.50
C ILE A 27 -2.96 -4.65 -27.99
N GLU A 28 -3.53 -5.56 -28.77
CA GLU A 28 -4.90 -5.44 -29.20
C GLU A 28 -5.83 -5.49 -27.99
N HIS A 29 -6.66 -4.47 -27.87
CA HIS A 29 -7.69 -4.34 -26.84
C HIS A 29 -9.05 -4.42 -27.54
N GLY A 30 -9.39 -5.57 -28.11
CA GLY A 30 -10.65 -5.92 -28.83
C GLY A 30 -11.84 -4.98 -28.56
N ASP A 31 -13.03 -5.51 -28.31
CA ASP A 31 -14.14 -4.68 -27.81
C ASP A 31 -13.79 -4.15 -26.41
N ALA A 32 -13.33 -2.90 -26.34
CA ALA A 32 -13.07 -2.19 -25.10
C ALA A 32 -14.34 -2.26 -24.22
N HIS A 33 -14.17 -2.65 -22.96
CA HIS A 33 -15.22 -2.91 -21.98
C HIS A 33 -15.94 -4.28 -22.12
N SER A 34 -15.49 -5.16 -23.00
CA SER A 34 -15.85 -6.57 -22.88
C SER A 34 -14.94 -7.25 -21.84
N ALA A 35 -15.52 -8.10 -20.99
CA ALA A 35 -14.76 -8.82 -19.97
C ALA A 35 -13.57 -9.62 -20.56
N ILE A 36 -13.75 -10.22 -21.73
CA ILE A 36 -12.70 -10.97 -22.44
C ILE A 36 -11.61 -10.03 -22.96
N GLY A 37 -11.99 -8.91 -23.57
CA GLY A 37 -11.05 -7.90 -24.07
C GLY A 37 -10.16 -7.35 -22.96
N ASP A 38 -10.73 -7.02 -21.80
CA ASP A 38 -9.99 -6.52 -20.64
C ASP A 38 -9.02 -7.58 -20.08
N VAL A 39 -9.44 -8.85 -20.01
CA VAL A 39 -8.57 -9.96 -19.60
C VAL A 39 -7.40 -10.13 -20.57
N MET A 40 -7.65 -10.16 -21.86
CA MET A 40 -6.62 -10.34 -22.90
C MET A 40 -5.61 -9.18 -22.89
N ALA A 41 -6.08 -7.94 -22.76
CA ALA A 41 -5.24 -6.77 -22.66
C ALA A 41 -4.38 -6.81 -21.38
N THR A 42 -4.95 -7.21 -20.24
CA THR A 42 -4.24 -7.40 -18.98
C THR A 42 -3.12 -8.45 -19.10
N VAL A 43 -3.43 -9.61 -19.70
CA VAL A 43 -2.44 -10.67 -19.97
C VAL A 43 -1.34 -10.18 -20.92
N GLY A 44 -1.69 -9.40 -21.92
CA GLY A 44 -0.74 -8.79 -22.86
C GLY A 44 0.24 -7.85 -22.14
N ILE A 45 -0.25 -6.96 -21.29
CA ILE A 45 0.58 -6.05 -20.47
C ILE A 45 1.46 -6.87 -19.51
N ALA A 46 0.91 -7.89 -18.85
CA ALA A 46 1.67 -8.75 -17.93
C ALA A 46 2.83 -9.46 -18.65
N LYS A 47 2.60 -10.04 -19.82
CA LYS A 47 3.64 -10.64 -20.66
C LYS A 47 4.71 -9.63 -21.07
N LEU A 48 4.30 -8.41 -21.42
CA LEU A 48 5.24 -7.34 -21.79
C LEU A 48 6.15 -6.96 -20.60
N ILE A 49 5.59 -6.83 -19.39
CA ILE A 49 6.36 -6.56 -18.18
C ILE A 49 7.31 -7.73 -17.88
N ALA A 50 6.82 -8.96 -17.94
CA ALA A 50 7.64 -10.15 -17.69
C ALA A 50 8.85 -10.23 -18.61
N ASN A 51 8.68 -9.89 -19.89
CA ASN A 51 9.74 -9.93 -20.90
C ASN A 51 10.70 -8.75 -20.82
N LYS A 52 10.18 -7.53 -20.68
CA LYS A 52 11.01 -6.30 -20.74
C LYS A 52 11.53 -5.84 -19.39
N ALA A 53 10.90 -6.24 -18.28
CA ALA A 53 11.31 -5.91 -16.91
C ALA A 53 11.28 -7.16 -16.00
N PRO A 54 12.05 -8.21 -16.30
CA PRO A 54 11.97 -9.50 -15.60
C PRO A 54 12.25 -9.37 -14.09
N ASN A 55 13.09 -8.43 -13.67
CA ASN A 55 13.38 -8.22 -12.26
C ASN A 55 12.17 -7.63 -11.51
N VAL A 56 11.41 -6.72 -12.14
CA VAL A 56 10.17 -6.17 -11.57
C VAL A 56 9.11 -7.26 -11.50
N TRP A 57 8.98 -8.07 -12.57
CA TRP A 57 8.07 -9.20 -12.61
C TRP A 57 8.37 -10.21 -11.50
N LYS A 58 9.63 -10.62 -11.35
CA LYS A 58 10.06 -11.51 -10.25
C LYS A 58 9.76 -10.93 -8.87
N ALA A 59 10.02 -9.63 -8.67
CA ALA A 59 9.70 -8.95 -7.41
C ALA A 59 8.19 -8.97 -7.11
N SER A 60 7.34 -8.79 -8.13
CA SER A 60 5.88 -8.91 -7.98
C SER A 60 5.46 -10.33 -7.60
N MET A 61 6.08 -11.36 -8.19
CA MET A 61 5.76 -12.77 -7.88
C MET A 61 6.10 -13.15 -6.43
N LEU A 62 7.15 -12.57 -5.83
CA LEU A 62 7.53 -12.82 -4.44
C LEU A 62 6.48 -12.35 -3.43
N THR A 63 5.58 -11.46 -3.83
CA THR A 63 4.57 -10.86 -2.95
C THR A 63 3.13 -11.27 -3.29
N MET A 64 2.95 -12.35 -4.09
CA MET A 64 1.63 -12.89 -4.41
C MET A 64 0.87 -13.38 -3.16
N ASP A 65 1.60 -13.95 -2.21
CA ASP A 65 1.06 -14.39 -0.92
C ASP A 65 1.34 -13.36 0.18
N LYS A 66 0.32 -13.07 1.00
CA LYS A 66 0.43 -12.10 2.09
C LYS A 66 1.45 -12.49 3.16
N SER A 67 1.60 -13.79 3.43
CA SER A 67 2.54 -14.28 4.45
C SER A 67 3.97 -14.20 3.94
N GLN A 68 4.20 -14.49 2.67
CA GLN A 68 5.50 -14.31 2.02
C GLN A 68 5.89 -12.83 1.98
N SER A 69 4.94 -11.95 1.65
CA SER A 69 5.14 -10.49 1.67
C SER A 69 5.56 -10.00 3.06
N LEU A 70 4.84 -10.44 4.10
CA LEU A 70 5.16 -10.08 5.48
C LEU A 70 6.55 -10.57 5.90
N ASN A 71 6.84 -11.84 5.60
CA ASN A 71 8.12 -12.47 5.93
C ASN A 71 9.29 -11.74 5.24
N LEU A 72 9.13 -11.37 3.96
CA LEU A 72 10.13 -10.62 3.22
C LEU A 72 10.41 -9.24 3.89
N ILE A 73 9.34 -8.48 4.22
CA ILE A 73 9.46 -7.19 4.89
C ILE A 73 10.17 -7.31 6.23
N GLN A 74 9.88 -8.35 7.00
CA GLN A 74 10.48 -8.56 8.31
C GLN A 74 11.93 -9.02 8.26
N LYS A 75 12.29 -9.87 7.29
CA LYS A 75 13.65 -10.45 7.16
C LYS A 75 14.65 -9.47 6.57
N GLU A 76 14.26 -8.75 5.52
CA GLU A 76 15.16 -7.85 4.84
C GLU A 76 15.64 -6.72 5.76
N LEU A 77 16.93 -6.39 5.70
CA LEU A 77 17.46 -5.25 6.46
C LEU A 77 16.83 -3.95 5.99
N LEU A 78 16.76 -3.77 4.69
CA LEU A 78 16.08 -2.67 4.03
C LEU A 78 15.56 -3.14 2.67
N PHE A 79 14.51 -2.50 2.19
CA PHE A 79 13.86 -2.80 0.91
C PHE A 79 13.27 -1.51 0.31
N CYS A 80 12.97 -1.55 -0.98
CA CYS A 80 12.32 -0.44 -1.67
C CYS A 80 10.90 -0.82 -2.04
N THR A 81 9.92 0.03 -1.69
CA THR A 81 8.58 -0.02 -2.24
C THR A 81 8.34 1.17 -3.15
N ASN A 82 7.35 1.07 -4.02
CA ASN A 82 6.92 2.19 -4.83
C ASN A 82 5.43 2.43 -4.62
N GLU A 83 5.07 3.66 -4.30
CA GLU A 83 3.69 4.10 -4.16
C GLU A 83 3.36 5.10 -5.27
N TYR A 84 2.12 5.08 -5.72
CA TYR A 84 1.64 5.98 -6.75
C TYR A 84 0.59 6.92 -6.19
N PHE A 85 0.93 8.23 -6.15
CA PHE A 85 0.06 9.27 -5.62
C PHE A 85 0.00 10.46 -6.57
N TYR A 86 -1.20 10.94 -6.83
CA TYR A 86 -1.42 12.14 -7.64
C TYR A 86 -0.70 12.12 -8.98
N GLY A 87 -0.74 10.98 -9.67
CA GLY A 87 -0.12 10.83 -10.98
C GLY A 87 1.42 10.70 -10.97
N LYS A 88 2.03 10.50 -9.81
CA LYS A 88 3.50 10.37 -9.67
C LYS A 88 3.89 9.13 -8.88
N SER A 89 4.92 8.49 -9.37
CA SER A 89 5.59 7.36 -8.72
C SER A 89 6.51 7.87 -7.61
N ARG A 90 6.42 7.29 -6.42
CA ARG A 90 7.21 7.68 -5.24
C ARG A 90 7.83 6.44 -4.61
N PRO A 91 9.14 6.24 -4.76
CA PRO A 91 9.84 5.15 -4.09
C PRO A 91 10.10 5.49 -2.64
N TYR A 92 10.14 4.43 -1.82
CA TYR A 92 10.49 4.51 -0.42
C TYR A 92 11.45 3.39 -0.07
N VAL A 93 12.70 3.76 0.28
CA VAL A 93 13.65 2.82 0.88
C VAL A 93 13.38 2.79 2.39
N GLN A 94 13.02 1.61 2.89
CA GLN A 94 12.46 1.45 4.23
C GLN A 94 13.08 0.26 4.95
N THR A 95 12.94 0.26 6.26
CA THR A 95 13.20 -0.89 7.12
C THR A 95 12.00 -1.15 8.04
N PHE A 96 11.79 -2.41 8.41
CA PHE A 96 10.73 -2.82 9.31
C PHE A 96 10.98 -2.32 10.74
N ILE A 97 9.92 -1.81 11.40
CA ILE A 97 9.91 -1.43 12.82
C ILE A 97 9.13 -2.48 13.63
N CYS A 98 7.83 -2.56 13.37
CA CYS A 98 6.88 -3.43 14.09
C CYS A 98 5.62 -3.65 13.25
N GLN A 99 4.70 -4.48 13.74
CA GLN A 99 3.37 -4.61 13.18
C GLN A 99 2.38 -3.66 13.86
N HIS A 100 1.44 -3.13 13.09
CA HIS A 100 0.33 -2.34 13.61
C HIS A 100 -0.53 -3.21 14.53
N PRO A 101 -0.83 -2.80 15.78
CA PRO A 101 -1.47 -3.67 16.76
C PRO A 101 -2.86 -4.19 16.35
N GLN A 102 -3.64 -3.42 15.61
CA GLN A 102 -4.99 -3.81 15.16
C GLN A 102 -4.97 -4.50 13.80
N TYR A 103 -4.31 -3.90 12.80
CA TYR A 103 -4.39 -4.36 11.41
C TYR A 103 -3.31 -5.36 11.02
N GLN A 104 -2.33 -5.59 11.88
CA GLN A 104 -1.15 -6.45 11.64
C GLN A 104 -0.31 -6.02 10.41
N TRP A 105 -0.53 -4.81 9.90
CA TRP A 105 0.27 -4.28 8.80
C TRP A 105 1.66 -3.87 9.27
N PRO A 106 2.72 -4.17 8.51
CA PRO A 106 4.05 -3.65 8.80
C PRO A 106 4.10 -2.13 8.88
N LEU A 107 4.64 -1.63 9.96
CA LEU A 107 5.06 -0.25 10.13
C LEU A 107 6.56 -0.19 9.85
N CYS A 108 6.95 0.66 8.92
CA CYS A 108 8.31 0.73 8.41
C CYS A 108 8.85 2.16 8.54
N PHE A 109 10.15 2.28 8.75
CA PHE A 109 10.85 3.56 8.83
C PHE A 109 11.35 3.96 7.44
N ASP A 110 11.02 5.16 6.99
CA ASP A 110 11.54 5.75 5.75
C ASP A 110 12.97 6.25 5.98
N LEU A 111 13.94 5.61 5.34
CA LEU A 111 15.36 5.83 5.56
C LEU A 111 15.91 7.16 4.99
N ARG A 112 15.05 7.98 4.34
CA ARG A 112 15.40 9.38 4.06
C ARG A 112 15.65 10.17 5.33
N HIS A 113 14.87 9.86 6.36
CA HIS A 113 15.02 10.48 7.67
C HIS A 113 16.19 9.89 8.43
N ASP A 114 16.84 10.69 9.25
CA ASP A 114 17.87 10.21 10.17
C ASP A 114 17.22 9.61 11.41
N PRO A 115 17.34 8.29 11.66
CA PRO A 115 16.69 7.66 12.79
C PRO A 115 17.21 8.17 14.14
N SER A 116 18.45 8.63 14.21
CA SER A 116 19.04 9.13 15.46
C SER A 116 18.24 10.27 16.12
N ILE A 117 17.49 11.02 15.28
CA ILE A 117 16.60 12.10 15.72
C ILE A 117 15.40 11.56 16.51
N TYR A 118 14.88 10.39 16.12
CA TYR A 118 13.59 9.87 16.60
C TYR A 118 13.72 8.79 17.68
N LEU A 119 14.79 7.98 17.61
CA LEU A 119 14.94 6.79 18.46
C LEU A 119 14.92 7.11 19.95
N LYS A 120 15.49 8.26 20.35
CA LYS A 120 15.57 8.70 21.74
C LYS A 120 14.48 9.69 22.16
N MET A 121 13.57 10.06 21.24
CA MET A 121 12.49 11.00 21.57
C MET A 121 11.58 10.47 22.69
N PRO A 122 11.15 11.32 23.62
CA PRO A 122 10.02 11.01 24.51
C PRO A 122 8.76 10.70 23.70
N ILE A 123 7.87 9.88 24.27
CA ILE A 123 6.68 9.39 23.54
C ILE A 123 5.76 10.52 23.06
N GLN A 124 5.62 11.61 23.84
CA GLN A 124 4.80 12.76 23.47
C GLN A 124 5.36 13.49 22.25
N GLU A 125 6.66 13.73 22.22
CA GLU A 125 7.34 14.39 21.11
C GLU A 125 7.32 13.50 19.87
N LEU A 126 7.52 12.19 20.02
CA LEU A 126 7.45 11.20 18.94
C LEU A 126 6.04 11.15 18.33
N THR A 127 4.99 11.18 19.17
CA THR A 127 3.59 11.25 18.73
C THR A 127 3.34 12.49 17.87
N ALA A 128 3.81 13.64 18.32
CA ALA A 128 3.69 14.89 17.57
C ALA A 128 4.49 14.85 16.25
N ALA A 129 5.69 14.26 16.27
CA ALA A 129 6.53 14.11 15.10
C ALA A 129 5.88 13.16 14.04
N MET A 130 5.22 12.09 14.46
CA MET A 130 4.52 11.15 13.56
C MET A 130 3.32 11.79 12.83
N LYS A 131 2.73 12.85 13.35
CA LYS A 131 1.64 13.60 12.70
C LYS A 131 2.15 14.56 11.62
N LYS A 132 3.44 14.93 11.64
CA LYS A 132 4.04 15.88 10.69
C LYS A 132 4.36 15.24 9.34
N GLN A 133 4.43 16.09 8.31
CA GLN A 133 4.92 15.71 6.98
C GLN A 133 6.35 16.23 6.76
N PRO A 134 7.18 15.54 6.00
CA PRO A 134 6.97 14.19 5.43
C PRO A 134 7.03 13.09 6.51
N LYS A 135 6.20 12.06 6.36
CA LYS A 135 6.12 10.95 7.34
C LYS A 135 7.39 10.10 7.32
N PHE A 136 7.96 9.85 8.49
CA PHE A 136 9.08 8.92 8.67
C PHE A 136 8.63 7.50 9.02
N VAL A 137 7.41 7.31 9.57
CA VAL A 137 6.78 6.00 9.74
C VAL A 137 5.72 5.80 8.68
N ARG A 138 5.85 4.71 7.92
CA ARG A 138 4.97 4.35 6.81
C ARG A 138 4.36 2.98 7.04
N THR A 139 3.13 2.79 6.58
CA THR A 139 2.44 1.51 6.65
C THR A 139 2.57 0.80 5.31
N VAL A 140 3.10 -0.42 5.31
CA VAL A 140 3.14 -1.28 4.12
C VAL A 140 2.00 -2.28 4.21
N ARG A 141 1.02 -2.17 3.32
CA ARG A 141 -0.13 -3.09 3.29
C ARG A 141 0.27 -4.38 2.57
N HIS A 142 0.86 -5.32 3.32
CA HIS A 142 1.37 -6.59 2.78
C HIS A 142 0.29 -7.47 2.11
N ASN A 143 -0.98 -7.25 2.45
CA ASN A 143 -2.15 -7.94 1.86
C ASN A 143 -2.71 -7.23 0.60
N LYS A 144 -2.06 -6.19 0.10
CA LYS A 144 -2.42 -5.46 -1.13
C LYS A 144 -1.37 -5.64 -2.24
N HIS A 145 -0.70 -6.77 -2.25
CA HIS A 145 0.29 -7.14 -3.25
C HIS A 145 1.33 -6.02 -3.50
N PRO A 146 2.08 -5.57 -2.47
CA PRO A 146 3.08 -4.54 -2.66
C PRO A 146 4.24 -5.07 -3.51
N VAL A 147 4.73 -4.28 -4.45
CA VAL A 147 5.98 -4.62 -5.15
C VAL A 147 7.14 -4.22 -4.25
N ILE A 148 7.85 -5.24 -3.75
CA ILE A 148 9.03 -5.08 -2.89
C ILE A 148 10.27 -5.32 -3.74
N MET A 149 11.09 -4.29 -3.90
CA MET A 149 12.25 -4.27 -4.78
C MET A 149 13.54 -4.18 -3.99
N ASN A 150 14.63 -4.49 -4.67
CA ASN A 150 15.98 -4.26 -4.14
C ASN A 150 16.18 -2.78 -3.79
N PRO A 151 16.85 -2.46 -2.66
CA PRO A 151 17.11 -1.08 -2.24
C PRO A 151 17.80 -0.20 -3.28
N SER A 152 18.61 -0.79 -4.19
CA SER A 152 19.28 -0.06 -5.28
C SER A 152 18.32 0.66 -6.24
N TYR A 153 17.04 0.31 -6.23
CA TYR A 153 16.04 1.11 -6.95
C TYR A 153 15.91 2.53 -6.39
N GLY A 154 16.24 2.72 -5.11
CA GLY A 154 16.32 4.04 -4.48
C GLY A 154 17.40 4.94 -5.08
N ASP A 155 18.48 4.37 -5.61
CA ASP A 155 19.61 5.13 -6.21
C ASP A 155 19.21 5.93 -7.46
N LYS A 156 18.05 5.65 -8.05
CA LYS A 156 17.47 6.42 -9.16
C LYS A 156 16.83 7.73 -8.72
N PHE A 157 16.74 7.96 -7.43
CA PHE A 157 16.09 9.13 -6.84
C PHE A 157 17.12 9.90 -6.00
N ASP A 158 17.26 11.17 -6.28
CA ASP A 158 18.33 12.03 -5.76
C ASP A 158 18.37 12.03 -4.21
N GLU A 159 17.22 11.94 -3.56
CA GLU A 159 17.12 11.93 -2.09
C GLU A 159 17.84 10.72 -1.47
N TYR A 160 17.66 9.52 -2.03
CA TYR A 160 18.32 8.31 -1.52
C TYR A 160 19.74 8.16 -2.06
N LYS A 161 19.97 8.57 -3.31
CA LYS A 161 21.30 8.59 -3.93
C LYS A 161 22.28 9.47 -3.13
N ALA A 162 21.84 10.64 -2.70
CA ALA A 162 22.65 11.54 -1.87
C ALA A 162 23.03 10.94 -0.51
N ILE A 163 22.18 10.07 0.06
CA ILE A 163 22.49 9.39 1.32
C ILE A 163 23.47 8.25 1.11
N GLY A 164 23.29 7.48 0.06
CA GLY A 164 24.11 6.32 -0.31
C GLY A 164 23.76 5.05 0.49
N ILE A 165 23.96 3.90 -0.16
CA ILE A 165 23.51 2.60 0.36
C ILE A 165 24.12 2.24 1.73
N ASN A 166 25.39 2.54 1.96
CA ASN A 166 26.07 2.23 3.23
C ASN A 166 25.42 2.96 4.41
N LYS A 167 25.06 4.24 4.23
CA LYS A 167 24.40 5.04 5.25
C LYS A 167 22.94 4.60 5.45
N LEU A 168 22.24 4.21 4.37
CA LEU A 168 20.90 3.62 4.46
C LEU A 168 20.93 2.31 5.26
N GLN A 169 21.92 1.43 5.03
CA GLN A 169 22.10 0.20 5.80
C GLN A 169 22.40 0.47 7.27
N ALA A 170 23.26 1.44 7.58
CA ALA A 170 23.55 1.85 8.95
C ALA A 170 22.30 2.36 9.67
N ARG A 171 21.50 3.22 9.01
CA ARG A 171 20.22 3.70 9.54
C ARG A 171 19.22 2.55 9.78
N ALA A 172 19.14 1.60 8.84
CA ALA A 172 18.25 0.45 8.97
C ALA A 172 18.61 -0.43 10.17
N LYS A 173 19.90 -0.69 10.41
CA LYS A 173 20.39 -1.42 11.58
C LYS A 173 19.99 -0.73 12.89
N LEU A 174 20.22 0.59 12.99
CA LEU A 174 19.84 1.37 14.16
C LEU A 174 18.34 1.24 14.49
N VAL A 175 17.49 1.25 13.49
CA VAL A 175 16.03 1.09 13.69
C VAL A 175 15.68 -0.35 14.10
N LYS A 176 16.18 -1.36 13.39
CA LYS A 176 15.86 -2.77 13.64
C LYS A 176 16.35 -3.26 15.01
N GLU A 177 17.48 -2.77 15.48
CA GLU A 177 18.07 -3.15 16.75
C GLU A 177 17.43 -2.42 17.95
N ASN A 178 16.67 -1.35 17.70
CA ASN A 178 16.06 -0.54 18.77
C ASN A 178 14.65 -1.03 19.12
N LYS A 179 14.56 -1.99 20.04
CA LYS A 179 13.30 -2.54 20.54
C LYS A 179 12.44 -1.49 21.26
N GLU A 180 13.06 -0.59 22.02
CA GLU A 180 12.35 0.48 22.74
C GLU A 180 11.59 1.40 21.76
N PHE A 181 12.21 1.74 20.64
CA PHE A 181 11.55 2.53 19.61
C PHE A 181 10.34 1.79 19.01
N ALA A 182 10.46 0.49 18.73
CA ALA A 182 9.34 -0.32 18.24
C ALA A 182 8.18 -0.34 19.26
N GLU A 183 8.47 -0.50 20.54
CA GLU A 183 7.46 -0.47 21.62
C GLU A 183 6.78 0.90 21.74
N LYS A 184 7.54 2.01 21.63
CA LYS A 184 6.96 3.36 21.59
C LYS A 184 5.99 3.52 20.40
N ILE A 185 6.37 3.06 19.21
CA ILE A 185 5.49 3.11 18.02
C ILE A 185 4.22 2.29 18.23
N ILE A 186 4.32 1.08 18.80
CA ILE A 186 3.16 0.23 19.12
C ILE A 186 2.23 0.94 20.11
N SER A 187 2.80 1.53 21.18
CA SER A 187 2.03 2.25 22.20
C SER A 187 1.28 3.45 21.62
N ILE A 188 1.96 4.25 20.77
CA ILE A 188 1.31 5.37 20.06
C ILE A 188 0.14 4.87 19.20
N LYS A 189 0.33 3.76 18.47
CA LYS A 189 -0.74 3.20 17.63
C LYS A 189 -1.92 2.64 18.42
N ARG A 190 -1.69 2.11 19.62
CA ARG A 190 -2.77 1.69 20.52
C ARG A 190 -3.59 2.89 21.00
N LEU A 191 -2.93 3.97 21.42
CA LEU A 191 -3.63 5.19 21.82
C LEU A 191 -4.46 5.78 20.66
N GLU A 192 -3.92 5.82 19.43
CA GLU A 192 -4.67 6.27 18.25
C GLU A 192 -5.92 5.43 17.98
N ILE A 193 -5.89 4.12 18.28
CA ILE A 193 -7.04 3.22 18.12
C ILE A 193 -8.09 3.54 19.20
N GLU A 194 -7.67 3.64 20.46
CA GLU A 194 -8.54 3.93 21.60
C GLU A 194 -9.26 5.28 21.43
N GLU A 195 -8.53 6.33 21.00
CA GLU A 195 -9.10 7.64 20.68
C GLU A 195 -10.18 7.56 19.59
N LYS A 196 -9.93 6.76 18.54
CA LYS A 196 -10.89 6.58 17.46
C LYS A 196 -12.12 5.78 17.87
N GLU A 197 -11.96 4.79 18.72
CA GLU A 197 -13.08 3.99 19.23
C GLU A 197 -13.96 4.83 20.14
N GLN A 198 -13.36 5.66 20.99
CA GLN A 198 -14.10 6.59 21.85
C GLN A 198 -14.86 7.64 21.03
N SER A 199 -14.26 8.19 19.97
CA SER A 199 -14.93 9.16 19.11
C SER A 199 -16.11 8.55 18.34
N LYS A 200 -15.97 7.30 17.86
CA LYS A 200 -17.06 6.59 17.16
C LYS A 200 -18.24 6.25 18.07
N SER A 201 -18.01 5.99 19.35
CA SER A 201 -19.08 5.70 20.31
C SER A 201 -19.94 6.93 20.64
N GLN A 202 -19.52 8.13 20.25
CA GLN A 202 -20.23 9.39 20.45
C GLN A 202 -20.98 9.88 19.21
N GLU A 203 -20.76 9.30 18.04
CA GLU A 203 -21.51 9.61 16.82
C GLU A 203 -22.77 8.75 16.78
N ASP A 204 -23.97 9.38 16.80
CA ASP A 204 -25.23 8.73 16.45
C ASP A 204 -25.15 8.29 14.98
N LEU A 205 -24.89 7.00 14.77
CA LEU A 205 -24.88 6.41 13.44
C LEU A 205 -26.27 6.56 12.81
N TYR A 206 -26.37 7.13 11.62
CA TYR A 206 -27.59 7.09 10.83
C TYR A 206 -28.01 5.63 10.61
N ASN A 207 -29.31 5.36 10.50
CA ASN A 207 -29.83 3.99 10.34
C ASN A 207 -29.17 3.24 9.18
N GLU A 208 -28.84 3.94 8.09
CA GLU A 208 -28.14 3.38 6.92
C GLU A 208 -26.71 2.96 7.23
N GLU A 209 -26.04 3.64 8.14
CA GLU A 209 -24.66 3.31 8.57
C GLU A 209 -24.65 2.17 9.58
N SER A 210 -25.75 1.99 10.34
CA SER A 210 -25.88 0.92 11.32
C SER A 210 -25.88 -0.48 10.70
N ILE A 211 -26.20 -0.61 9.42
CA ILE A 211 -26.12 -1.87 8.64
C ILE A 211 -24.72 -2.49 8.68
N TYR A 212 -23.69 -1.65 8.73
CA TYR A 212 -22.28 -2.09 8.76
C TYR A 212 -21.72 -2.24 10.18
N ALA A 213 -22.45 -1.82 11.20
CA ALA A 213 -22.00 -1.86 12.59
C ALA A 213 -22.28 -3.19 13.30
N LYS A 214 -23.24 -3.98 12.79
CA LYS A 214 -23.66 -5.28 13.38
C LYS A 214 -23.88 -6.30 12.26
N PHE A 215 -23.67 -7.58 12.58
CA PHE A 215 -24.17 -8.66 11.73
C PHE A 215 -25.70 -8.62 11.70
N THR A 216 -26.28 -8.87 10.54
CA THR A 216 -27.73 -8.98 10.38
C THR A 216 -28.31 -10.03 11.32
N SER A 217 -29.49 -9.75 11.88
CA SER A 217 -30.19 -10.71 12.72
C SER A 217 -30.61 -11.96 11.93
N THR A 218 -30.88 -13.05 12.60
CA THR A 218 -31.39 -14.27 11.96
C THR A 218 -32.73 -14.02 11.25
N GLU A 219 -33.51 -13.07 11.74
CA GLU A 219 -34.80 -12.65 11.17
C GLU A 219 -34.61 -11.84 9.89
N ASP A 220 -33.67 -10.86 9.91
CA ASP A 220 -33.32 -10.07 8.73
C ASP A 220 -32.72 -10.95 7.62
N ASN A 221 -31.89 -11.94 7.97
CA ASN A 221 -31.32 -12.89 7.00
C ASN A 221 -32.38 -13.76 6.32
N LYS A 222 -33.55 -14.01 6.95
CA LYS A 222 -34.66 -14.72 6.30
C LYS A 222 -35.39 -13.84 5.29
N LEU A 223 -35.42 -12.52 5.51
CA LEU A 223 -36.08 -11.56 4.61
C LEU A 223 -35.22 -11.13 3.44
N MET A 224 -33.87 -11.27 3.55
CA MET A 224 -32.94 -10.91 2.48
C MET A 224 -33.23 -11.59 1.13
N PRO A 225 -33.52 -12.91 1.03
CA PRO A 225 -33.81 -13.56 -0.24
C PRO A 225 -35.03 -12.98 -0.94
N GLU A 226 -36.06 -12.58 -0.17
CA GLU A 226 -37.29 -11.97 -0.72
C GLU A 226 -36.98 -10.58 -1.30
N SER A 227 -36.19 -9.74 -0.60
CA SER A 227 -35.84 -8.40 -1.07
C SER A 227 -34.98 -8.44 -2.34
N VAL A 228 -34.07 -9.40 -2.46
CA VAL A 228 -33.23 -9.60 -3.67
C VAL A 228 -34.11 -10.06 -4.85
N SER A 229 -35.10 -10.92 -4.63
CA SER A 229 -36.06 -11.36 -5.65
C SER A 229 -36.89 -10.19 -6.21
N TYR A 230 -37.31 -9.26 -5.35
CA TYR A 230 -38.07 -8.08 -5.77
C TYR A 230 -37.26 -7.09 -6.61
N THR A 231 -35.98 -6.90 -6.30
CA THR A 231 -35.10 -6.01 -7.07
C THR A 231 -34.77 -6.56 -8.44
N HIS A 232 -34.65 -7.88 -8.60
CA HIS A 232 -34.44 -8.52 -9.90
C HIS A 232 -35.68 -8.50 -10.81
N LEU A 233 -36.88 -8.59 -10.24
CA LEU A 233 -38.14 -8.53 -11.03
C LEU A 233 -38.43 -7.15 -11.63
N ARG A 234 -38.05 -6.05 -10.91
CA ARG A 234 -38.20 -4.67 -11.43
C ARG A 234 -37.15 -4.25 -12.47
N ALA A 235 -36.06 -4.96 -12.59
CA ALA A 235 -35.03 -4.66 -13.58
C ALA A 235 -35.36 -5.22 -15.01
N HIS A 236 -36.46 -5.94 -15.15
CA HIS A 236 -36.91 -6.54 -16.41
C HIS A 236 -38.29 -6.01 -16.91
N GLU A 237 -38.87 -5.01 -16.26
CA GLU A 237 -39.97 -4.19 -16.77
C GLU A 237 -39.46 -2.84 -17.29
#